data_75218f917243f564404ce2b762932e29
#
_entry.id   75218f917243f564404ce2b762932e29
#
_cell.length_a   1.000
_cell.length_b   1.000
_cell.length_c   1.000
_cell.angle_alpha   90.00
_cell.angle_beta   90.00
_cell.angle_gamma   90.00
#
_symmetry.space_group_name_H-M   'P 1'
#
loop_
_entity.id
_entity.type
_entity.pdbx_description
1 polymer ?
#
loop_
_entity_poly.entity_id
_entity_poly.type
_entity_poly.pdbx_seq_one_letter_code
_entity_poly.pdbx_strand_id
1 'polypeptide(L)'
;MKNRKYFLTIILFCILSCEKDFLNVVPDNIATIDLAFNNRATAERFLSTCYTYIPEHAHVEQNFSLLAGDEIWYYAENDFYMNNETSFRIAKGLQNSSSPYLNYWEGGRGAPHSLFVGLRDCNIFLENLVSVPGLEEEERQRWLAEVKVLKAFYHFWLLRMYGPIPIIRDNLYVGASLEESQIPRNSVDDVVDYIVELIDEVIASEALPGIINYIYTEQGRITLPAAKAIKAKALVLAASPLFNGNSDMSELVDSEGNSLVNQVYDENKWVLAKDALFDAITEAHNNGHSLYQFENQVPINGDINNIVRQELTHRAGITDPFNRGIVWAFEPAWTGDLQMWSQPRWTADHQALFGYTKKSHAPTLNMVETFYTNNGVPISEDITWDYDNRFDVISTNEDDEFHKYYVENNYSTAKLHLDREPRFYATVGFDGGKWFSLETPNIEQ
;
A
#
# COMPACT_ATOMS: atom_id res chain seq x y z
N MET A 1 35.25 -36.39 65.93
CA MET A 1 35.26 -37.02 64.59
C MET A 1 33.87 -37.42 64.08
N LYS A 2 32.89 -37.66 64.91
CA LYS A 2 31.52 -38.08 64.51
C LYS A 2 30.72 -36.96 63.79
N ASN A 3 30.81 -35.70 64.19
CA ASN A 3 30.05 -34.57 63.63
C ASN A 3 30.56 -34.13 62.24
N ARG A 4 31.78 -34.43 61.89
CA ARG A 4 32.36 -34.07 60.56
C ARG A 4 31.82 -34.95 59.42
N LYS A 5 31.41 -36.18 59.75
CA LYS A 5 30.78 -37.09 58.75
C LYS A 5 29.35 -36.65 58.39
N TYR A 6 28.59 -36.19 59.37
CA TYR A 6 27.22 -35.67 59.12
C TYR A 6 27.22 -34.36 58.32
N PHE A 7 28.24 -33.51 58.53
CA PHE A 7 28.37 -32.27 57.78
C PHE A 7 28.72 -32.53 56.29
N LEU A 8 29.56 -33.53 56.02
CA LEU A 8 29.88 -33.95 54.65
C LEU A 8 28.67 -34.59 53.94
N THR A 9 27.83 -35.35 54.66
CA THR A 9 26.63 -35.98 54.10
C THR A 9 25.55 -34.94 53.76
N ILE A 10 25.39 -33.89 54.59
CA ILE A 10 24.45 -32.77 54.31
C ILE A 10 24.90 -31.97 53.11
N ILE A 11 26.22 -31.68 52.94
CA ILE A 11 26.78 -30.98 51.76
C ILE A 11 26.54 -31.82 50.48
N LEU A 12 26.70 -33.13 50.55
CA LEU A 12 26.50 -34.01 49.39
C LEU A 12 25.00 -34.07 48.99
N PHE A 13 24.08 -33.95 49.93
CA PHE A 13 22.65 -33.90 49.63
C PHE A 13 22.20 -32.58 49.03
N CYS A 14 22.83 -31.44 49.37
CA CYS A 14 22.56 -30.14 48.76
C CYS A 14 23.05 -30.02 47.31
N ILE A 15 24.05 -30.83 46.89
CA ILE A 15 24.59 -30.79 45.54
C ILE A 15 23.70 -31.59 44.54
N LEU A 16 22.86 -32.53 45.04
CA LEU A 16 21.99 -33.34 44.21
C LEU A 16 20.57 -32.72 44.01
N SER A 17 20.33 -31.56 44.58
CA SER A 17 18.98 -30.89 44.54
C SER A 17 18.85 -29.82 43.44
N CYS A 18 19.76 -29.73 42.49
CA CYS A 18 19.53 -28.88 41.31
C CYS A 18 18.81 -29.67 40.21
N GLU A 19 17.51 -29.72 40.28
CA GLU A 19 16.70 -30.05 39.10
C GLU A 19 16.90 -28.97 38.06
N LYS A 20 17.28 -29.38 36.83
CA LYS A 20 17.50 -28.49 35.70
C LYS A 20 16.23 -27.72 35.32
N ASP A 21 15.06 -28.16 35.75
CA ASP A 21 13.76 -27.55 35.37
C ASP A 21 13.39 -26.29 36.17
N PHE A 22 14.07 -26.01 37.30
CA PHE A 22 13.77 -24.81 38.10
C PHE A 22 14.10 -23.49 37.38
N LEU A 23 15.05 -23.51 36.44
CA LEU A 23 15.41 -22.34 35.62
C LEU A 23 14.61 -22.26 34.29
N ASN A 24 13.83 -23.29 33.98
CA ASN A 24 13.00 -23.37 32.76
C ASN A 24 11.51 -23.09 33.05
N VAL A 25 11.18 -22.56 34.22
CA VAL A 25 9.81 -22.12 34.51
C VAL A 25 9.53 -20.88 33.65
N VAL A 26 8.86 -21.08 32.54
CA VAL A 26 8.23 -20.01 31.80
C VAL A 26 7.12 -19.46 32.67
N PRO A 27 7.12 -18.19 33.10
CA PRO A 27 6.00 -17.64 33.88
C PRO A 27 4.68 -17.86 33.14
N ASP A 28 3.64 -18.28 33.85
CA ASP A 28 2.30 -18.57 33.31
C ASP A 28 1.70 -17.43 32.45
N ASN A 29 2.27 -16.24 32.52
CA ASN A 29 1.83 -15.04 31.78
C ASN A 29 2.66 -14.72 30.50
N ILE A 30 3.66 -15.54 30.15
CA ILE A 30 4.37 -15.35 28.89
C ILE A 30 3.63 -16.12 27.80
N ALA A 31 3.05 -15.37 26.85
CA ALA A 31 2.46 -15.96 25.64
C ALA A 31 3.58 -16.66 24.84
N THR A 32 3.62 -17.98 24.87
CA THR A 32 4.51 -18.77 24.01
C THR A 32 3.88 -18.98 22.64
N ILE A 33 4.67 -19.30 21.63
CA ILE A 33 4.16 -19.66 20.30
C ILE A 33 3.13 -20.79 20.39
N ASP A 34 3.36 -21.78 21.25
CA ASP A 34 2.44 -22.90 21.47
C ASP A 34 1.05 -22.45 21.90
N LEU A 35 0.95 -21.39 22.71
CA LEU A 35 -0.33 -20.81 23.14
C LEU A 35 -1.06 -20.12 21.99
N ALA A 36 -0.34 -19.58 21.03
CA ALA A 36 -0.93 -18.94 19.87
C ALA A 36 -1.63 -19.94 18.94
N PHE A 37 -1.18 -21.19 18.93
CA PHE A 37 -1.71 -22.24 18.05
C PHE A 37 -2.46 -23.35 18.79
N ASN A 38 -2.84 -23.16 20.04
CA ASN A 38 -3.53 -24.17 20.83
C ASN A 38 -5.03 -24.30 20.51
N ASN A 39 -5.62 -23.35 19.82
CA ASN A 39 -7.01 -23.40 19.36
C ASN A 39 -7.25 -22.42 18.19
N ARG A 40 -8.39 -22.58 17.51
CA ARG A 40 -8.80 -21.76 16.36
C ARG A 40 -8.76 -20.25 16.65
N ALA A 41 -9.33 -19.79 17.78
CA ALA A 41 -9.46 -18.36 18.06
C ALA A 41 -8.10 -17.66 18.30
N THR A 42 -7.12 -18.37 18.89
CA THR A 42 -5.77 -17.83 19.06
C THR A 42 -4.99 -17.84 17.77
N ALA A 43 -5.15 -18.86 16.92
CA ALA A 43 -4.56 -18.91 15.59
C ALA A 43 -5.13 -17.80 14.65
N GLU A 44 -6.44 -17.50 14.73
CA GLU A 44 -7.05 -16.40 13.99
C GLU A 44 -6.49 -15.03 14.41
N ARG A 45 -6.21 -14.82 15.68
CA ARG A 45 -5.52 -13.61 16.15
C ARG A 45 -4.10 -13.51 15.60
N PHE A 46 -3.39 -14.63 15.49
CA PHE A 46 -2.06 -14.62 14.87
C PHE A 46 -2.13 -14.38 13.36
N LEU A 47 -3.15 -14.92 12.67
CA LEU A 47 -3.44 -14.56 11.27
C LEU A 47 -3.61 -13.04 11.13
N SER A 48 -4.41 -12.43 12.02
CA SER A 48 -4.58 -10.97 12.03
C SER A 48 -3.25 -10.24 12.24
N THR A 49 -2.34 -10.78 13.10
CA THR A 49 -0.99 -10.23 13.25
C THR A 49 -0.23 -10.25 11.93
N CYS A 50 -0.31 -11.33 11.15
CA CYS A 50 0.33 -11.38 9.83
C CYS A 50 -0.15 -10.27 8.88
N TYR A 51 -1.39 -9.81 9.00
CA TYR A 51 -1.93 -8.69 8.22
C TYR A 51 -1.45 -7.31 8.70
N THR A 52 -1.04 -7.15 9.96
CA THR A 52 -0.65 -5.83 10.52
C THR A 52 0.63 -5.25 9.92
N TYR A 53 1.39 -6.05 9.20
CA TYR A 53 2.62 -5.60 8.52
C TYR A 53 2.36 -4.98 7.14
N ILE A 54 1.13 -4.96 6.65
CA ILE A 54 0.78 -4.31 5.38
C ILE A 54 1.07 -2.82 5.50
N PRO A 55 1.90 -2.24 4.61
CA PRO A 55 2.19 -0.81 4.62
C PRO A 55 0.95 0.06 4.40
N GLU A 56 0.78 1.08 5.21
CA GLU A 56 -0.36 1.98 5.20
C GLU A 56 -0.20 3.10 4.16
N HIS A 57 -0.53 2.83 2.92
CA HIS A 57 -0.36 3.80 1.82
C HIS A 57 -1.15 5.10 1.97
N ALA A 58 -2.28 5.08 2.65
CA ALA A 58 -3.11 6.26 2.82
C ALA A 58 -2.69 7.11 4.03
N HIS A 59 -1.77 6.62 4.86
CA HIS A 59 -1.19 7.41 5.94
C HIS A 59 -0.23 8.46 5.36
N VAL A 60 -0.39 9.72 5.75
CA VAL A 60 0.39 10.85 5.20
C VAL A 60 1.90 10.58 5.28
N GLU A 61 2.41 10.12 6.42
CA GLU A 61 3.84 9.85 6.62
C GLU A 61 4.37 8.70 5.75
N GLN A 62 3.53 7.75 5.36
CA GLN A 62 3.91 6.53 4.64
C GLN A 62 3.61 6.58 3.15
N ASN A 63 2.91 7.62 2.68
CA ASN A 63 2.52 7.74 1.28
C ASN A 63 3.63 8.36 0.42
N PHE A 64 4.74 7.64 0.31
CA PHE A 64 5.89 8.09 -0.49
C PHE A 64 5.58 8.12 -1.99
N SER A 65 4.67 7.29 -2.47
CA SER A 65 4.30 7.27 -3.89
C SER A 65 3.56 8.52 -4.33
N LEU A 66 2.93 9.26 -3.42
CA LEU A 66 2.22 10.50 -3.69
C LEU A 66 3.02 11.74 -3.26
N LEU A 67 3.76 11.65 -2.15
CA LEU A 67 4.37 12.80 -1.49
C LEU A 67 5.89 12.86 -1.61
N ALA A 68 6.57 11.80 -2.08
CA ALA A 68 8.02 11.80 -2.22
C ALA A 68 8.50 12.14 -3.64
N GLY A 69 7.58 12.46 -4.55
CA GLY A 69 7.84 12.97 -5.90
C GLY A 69 7.59 14.47 -6.01
N ASP A 70 7.26 14.91 -7.21
CA ASP A 70 6.93 16.30 -7.55
C ASP A 70 5.44 16.50 -7.90
N GLU A 71 4.59 15.51 -7.62
CA GLU A 71 3.16 15.55 -7.87
C GLU A 71 2.43 16.48 -6.90
N ILE A 72 2.78 16.40 -5.62
CA ILE A 72 2.19 17.19 -4.54
C ILE A 72 3.27 17.87 -3.73
N TRP A 73 3.01 19.11 -3.36
CA TRP A 73 3.90 19.88 -2.49
C TRP A 73 3.10 20.66 -1.44
N TYR A 74 3.78 21.17 -0.43
CA TYR A 74 3.19 22.03 0.59
C TYR A 74 3.65 23.49 0.41
N TYR A 75 2.75 24.44 0.72
CA TYR A 75 2.98 25.86 0.42
C TYR A 75 3.79 26.60 1.49
N ALA A 76 3.86 26.11 2.72
CA ALA A 76 4.47 26.80 3.85
C ALA A 76 5.83 26.21 4.21
N GLU A 77 6.91 26.84 3.76
CA GLU A 77 8.29 26.39 4.05
C GLU A 77 8.62 26.33 5.55
N ASN A 78 7.91 27.09 6.40
CA ASN A 78 8.11 27.14 7.84
C ASN A 78 7.12 26.27 8.63
N ASP A 79 6.30 25.44 7.97
CA ASP A 79 5.41 24.53 8.67
C ASP A 79 6.23 23.38 9.28
N PHE A 80 6.28 23.36 10.62
CA PHE A 80 7.03 22.34 11.36
C PHE A 80 6.56 20.93 11.04
N TYR A 81 5.26 20.71 10.89
CA TYR A 81 4.71 19.40 10.60
C TYR A 81 5.10 18.93 9.20
N MET A 82 4.90 19.78 8.19
CA MET A 82 5.24 19.45 6.81
C MET A 82 6.74 19.26 6.59
N ASN A 83 7.57 20.06 7.26
CA ASN A 83 9.02 19.90 7.16
C ASN A 83 9.55 18.61 7.78
N ASN A 84 8.81 18.01 8.72
CA ASN A 84 9.16 16.76 9.37
C ASN A 84 8.46 15.54 8.77
N GLU A 85 7.54 15.76 7.81
CA GLU A 85 6.87 14.70 7.09
C GLU A 85 7.87 13.84 6.33
N THR A 86 7.86 12.53 6.59
CA THR A 86 8.86 11.58 6.12
C THR A 86 8.96 11.56 4.60
N SER A 87 7.83 11.54 3.90
CA SER A 87 7.79 11.49 2.44
C SER A 87 8.37 12.76 1.80
N PHE A 88 8.07 13.95 2.33
CA PHE A 88 8.66 15.20 1.84
C PHE A 88 10.17 15.29 2.12
N ARG A 89 10.66 14.66 3.18
CA ARG A 89 12.10 14.55 3.41
C ARG A 89 12.81 13.70 2.37
N ILE A 90 12.17 12.63 1.91
CA ILE A 90 12.66 11.84 0.77
C ILE A 90 12.65 12.70 -0.49
N ALA A 91 11.56 13.42 -0.79
CA ALA A 91 11.47 14.33 -1.93
C ALA A 91 12.56 15.42 -1.93
N LYS A 92 13.00 15.88 -0.75
CA LYS A 92 14.11 16.83 -0.58
C LYS A 92 15.50 16.20 -0.70
N GLY A 93 15.61 14.91 -1.03
CA GLY A 93 16.90 14.22 -1.13
C GLY A 93 17.58 13.95 0.21
N LEU A 94 16.84 13.94 1.32
CA LEU A 94 17.39 13.71 2.65
C LEU A 94 17.45 12.24 3.06
N GLN A 95 17.11 11.33 2.14
CA GLN A 95 17.27 9.89 2.36
C GLN A 95 18.75 9.54 2.54
N ASN A 96 19.06 8.67 3.52
CA ASN A 96 20.40 8.21 3.75
C ASN A 96 20.45 6.79 4.34
N SER A 97 21.57 6.10 4.20
CA SER A 97 21.73 4.71 4.61
C SER A 97 21.93 4.52 6.12
N SER A 98 22.37 5.55 6.85
CA SER A 98 22.63 5.43 8.30
C SER A 98 21.38 5.59 9.14
N SER A 99 20.35 6.27 8.62
CA SER A 99 19.09 6.50 9.30
C SER A 99 17.98 6.71 8.23
N PRO A 100 17.62 5.66 7.50
CA PRO A 100 16.71 5.79 6.36
C PRO A 100 15.31 6.13 6.79
N TYR A 101 14.65 6.97 6.01
CA TYR A 101 13.21 7.21 6.11
C TYR A 101 12.44 6.04 5.51
N LEU A 102 11.23 5.80 6.03
CA LEU A 102 10.41 4.65 5.65
C LEU A 102 11.19 3.33 5.73
N ASN A 103 11.82 3.11 6.90
CA ASN A 103 12.70 1.98 7.12
C ASN A 103 11.91 0.67 7.30
N TYR A 104 11.44 0.11 6.20
CA TYR A 104 10.78 -1.21 6.19
C TYR A 104 11.76 -2.38 6.41
N TRP A 105 13.07 -2.12 6.39
CA TRP A 105 14.10 -3.13 6.67
C TRP A 105 14.18 -3.43 8.18
N GLU A 106 14.33 -2.41 9.00
CA GLU A 106 14.47 -2.55 10.45
C GLU A 106 13.24 -2.09 11.23
N GLY A 107 12.37 -1.33 10.61
CA GLY A 107 11.27 -0.61 11.24
C GLY A 107 11.66 0.81 11.64
N GLY A 108 10.67 1.68 11.80
CA GLY A 108 10.82 3.05 12.28
C GLY A 108 10.94 4.13 11.20
N ARG A 109 10.98 5.39 11.64
CA ARG A 109 11.08 6.58 10.80
C ARG A 109 10.03 6.64 9.68
N GLY A 110 8.76 6.42 10.04
CA GLY A 110 7.63 6.42 9.12
C GLY A 110 7.20 5.03 8.64
N ALA A 111 8.03 3.99 8.81
CA ALA A 111 7.59 2.61 8.65
C ALA A 111 7.22 2.03 10.01
N PRO A 112 5.98 1.58 10.26
CA PRO A 112 5.56 1.12 11.59
C PRO A 112 6.31 -0.14 12.03
N HIS A 113 6.64 -1.01 11.06
CA HIS A 113 7.24 -2.33 11.33
C HIS A 113 8.32 -2.67 10.30
N SER A 114 9.28 -3.52 10.73
CA SER A 114 10.16 -4.23 9.80
C SER A 114 9.36 -5.30 9.05
N LEU A 115 9.46 -5.35 7.72
CA LEU A 115 8.83 -6.41 6.93
C LEU A 115 9.53 -7.76 7.10
N PHE A 116 10.80 -7.79 7.52
CA PHE A 116 11.45 -9.05 7.88
C PHE A 116 10.86 -9.68 9.14
N VAL A 117 10.37 -8.85 10.09
CA VAL A 117 9.57 -9.37 11.23
C VAL A 117 8.24 -9.93 10.71
N GLY A 118 7.58 -9.25 9.78
CA GLY A 118 6.37 -9.76 9.13
C GLY A 118 6.59 -11.09 8.40
N LEU A 119 7.70 -11.25 7.67
CA LEU A 119 8.09 -12.50 7.02
C LEU A 119 8.34 -13.62 8.04
N ARG A 120 9.02 -13.31 9.16
CA ARG A 120 9.22 -14.26 10.25
C ARG A 120 7.89 -14.73 10.83
N ASP A 121 6.95 -13.84 11.08
CA ASP A 121 5.65 -14.20 11.65
C ASP A 121 4.80 -14.99 10.65
N CYS A 122 4.88 -14.68 9.35
CA CYS A 122 4.29 -15.52 8.29
C CYS A 122 4.85 -16.95 8.33
N ASN A 123 6.15 -17.12 8.47
CA ASN A 123 6.78 -18.46 8.57
C ASN A 123 6.32 -19.19 9.84
N ILE A 124 6.30 -18.51 11.00
CA ILE A 124 5.76 -19.09 12.25
C ILE A 124 4.33 -19.58 12.05
N PHE A 125 3.50 -18.78 11.38
CA PHE A 125 2.11 -19.15 11.11
C PHE A 125 2.01 -20.40 10.21
N LEU A 126 2.74 -20.43 9.11
CA LEU A 126 2.74 -21.54 8.15
C LEU A 126 3.22 -22.84 8.78
N GLU A 127 4.24 -22.79 9.64
CA GLU A 127 4.78 -23.96 10.35
C GLU A 127 3.80 -24.54 11.38
N ASN A 128 3.08 -23.68 12.10
CA ASN A 128 2.30 -24.10 13.28
C ASN A 128 0.81 -24.33 13.01
N LEU A 129 0.24 -23.72 11.94
CA LEU A 129 -1.19 -23.82 11.66
C LEU A 129 -1.64 -25.27 11.42
N VAL A 130 -0.76 -26.12 10.89
CA VAL A 130 -1.06 -27.53 10.56
C VAL A 130 -1.55 -28.29 11.79
N SER A 131 -1.08 -27.95 12.99
CA SER A 131 -1.36 -28.68 14.23
C SER A 131 -2.53 -28.10 15.04
N VAL A 132 -3.16 -27.01 14.62
CA VAL A 132 -4.24 -26.35 15.37
C VAL A 132 -5.47 -27.23 15.48
N PRO A 133 -5.92 -27.60 16.70
CA PRO A 133 -7.09 -28.44 16.89
C PRO A 133 -8.40 -27.66 16.65
N GLY A 134 -9.41 -28.34 16.10
CA GLY A 134 -10.75 -27.77 15.89
C GLY A 134 -10.82 -26.73 14.74
N LEU A 135 -9.81 -26.66 13.88
CA LEU A 135 -9.82 -25.87 12.67
C LEU A 135 -10.21 -26.76 11.50
N GLU A 136 -11.29 -26.41 10.81
CA GLU A 136 -11.76 -27.14 9.63
C GLU A 136 -10.74 -27.05 8.48
N GLU A 137 -10.63 -28.09 7.69
CA GLU A 137 -9.58 -28.19 6.67
C GLU A 137 -9.69 -27.12 5.58
N GLU A 138 -10.90 -26.77 5.15
CA GLU A 138 -11.13 -25.70 4.17
C GLU A 138 -10.66 -24.35 4.72
N GLU A 139 -10.98 -24.03 5.98
CA GLU A 139 -10.53 -22.82 6.64
C GLU A 139 -9.01 -22.79 6.82
N ARG A 140 -8.41 -23.94 7.18
CA ARG A 140 -6.96 -24.12 7.28
C ARG A 140 -6.27 -23.81 5.97
N GLN A 141 -6.73 -24.41 4.87
CA GLN A 141 -6.15 -24.18 3.55
C GLN A 141 -6.29 -22.72 3.11
N ARG A 142 -7.42 -22.08 3.37
CA ARG A 142 -7.62 -20.67 3.12
C ARG A 142 -6.62 -19.79 3.89
N TRP A 143 -6.43 -20.04 5.18
CA TRP A 143 -5.51 -19.25 6.00
C TRP A 143 -4.03 -19.45 5.59
N LEU A 144 -3.66 -20.67 5.23
CA LEU A 144 -2.33 -20.96 4.64
C LEU A 144 -2.12 -20.18 3.33
N ALA A 145 -3.11 -20.16 2.46
CA ALA A 145 -3.07 -19.44 1.20
C ALA A 145 -2.96 -17.92 1.43
N GLU A 146 -3.76 -17.35 2.33
CA GLU A 146 -3.69 -15.92 2.68
C GLU A 146 -2.28 -15.53 3.17
N VAL A 147 -1.69 -16.31 4.10
CA VAL A 147 -0.37 -15.98 4.64
C VAL A 147 0.74 -16.19 3.60
N LYS A 148 0.63 -17.16 2.69
CA LYS A 148 1.55 -17.27 1.55
C LYS A 148 1.49 -16.02 0.65
N VAL A 149 0.31 -15.49 0.36
CA VAL A 149 0.17 -14.25 -0.41
C VAL A 149 0.73 -13.05 0.34
N LEU A 150 0.51 -12.94 1.66
CA LEU A 150 1.13 -11.88 2.49
C LEU A 150 2.65 -11.98 2.43
N LYS A 151 3.21 -13.19 2.55
CA LYS A 151 4.65 -13.44 2.43
C LYS A 151 5.19 -12.99 1.06
N ALA A 152 4.49 -13.32 -0.03
CA ALA A 152 4.82 -12.86 -1.38
C ALA A 152 4.74 -11.33 -1.48
N PHE A 153 3.70 -10.72 -0.92
CA PHE A 153 3.49 -9.27 -0.92
C PHE A 153 4.59 -8.53 -0.14
N TYR A 154 5.05 -9.05 1.00
CA TYR A 154 6.13 -8.44 1.78
C TYR A 154 7.48 -8.51 1.04
N HIS A 155 7.78 -9.61 0.35
CA HIS A 155 8.94 -9.68 -0.54
C HIS A 155 8.83 -8.68 -1.70
N PHE A 156 7.65 -8.58 -2.33
CA PHE A 156 7.40 -7.60 -3.39
C PHE A 156 7.59 -6.16 -2.89
N TRP A 157 7.11 -5.85 -1.68
CA TRP A 157 7.29 -4.52 -1.11
C TRP A 157 8.76 -4.19 -0.83
N LEU A 158 9.48 -5.12 -0.20
CA LEU A 158 10.91 -4.97 0.03
C LEU A 158 11.69 -4.83 -1.27
N LEU A 159 11.35 -5.61 -2.30
CA LEU A 159 11.94 -5.50 -3.64
C LEU A 159 11.73 -4.10 -4.25
N ARG A 160 10.52 -3.53 -4.13
CA ARG A 160 10.22 -2.16 -4.60
C ARG A 160 11.04 -1.10 -3.88
N MET A 161 11.25 -1.25 -2.58
CA MET A 161 11.93 -0.27 -1.74
C MET A 161 13.46 -0.34 -1.84
N TYR A 162 14.01 -1.54 -2.02
CA TYR A 162 15.45 -1.78 -1.84
C TYR A 162 16.13 -2.45 -3.04
N GLY A 163 15.41 -2.81 -4.09
CA GLY A 163 15.94 -3.63 -5.18
C GLY A 163 16.23 -5.06 -4.71
N PRO A 164 17.43 -5.63 -4.99
CA PRO A 164 17.80 -6.96 -4.55
C PRO A 164 17.72 -7.12 -3.03
N ILE A 165 17.08 -8.19 -2.55
CA ILE A 165 16.85 -8.48 -1.13
C ILE A 165 17.12 -9.96 -0.82
N PRO A 166 17.37 -10.32 0.45
CA PRO A 166 17.36 -11.72 0.88
C PRO A 166 15.96 -12.33 0.70
N ILE A 167 15.90 -13.57 0.21
CA ILE A 167 14.68 -14.37 0.19
C ILE A 167 14.57 -15.10 1.53
N ILE A 168 13.48 -14.88 2.26
CA ILE A 168 13.25 -15.51 3.57
C ILE A 168 12.25 -16.68 3.37
N ARG A 169 12.79 -17.85 3.02
CA ARG A 169 11.97 -19.06 2.84
C ARG A 169 11.45 -19.59 4.17
N ASP A 170 12.34 -19.70 5.14
CA ASP A 170 12.07 -20.29 6.46
C ASP A 170 12.72 -19.41 7.54
N ASN A 171 12.30 -19.63 8.79
CA ASN A 171 12.91 -18.97 9.92
C ASN A 171 14.26 -19.63 10.27
N LEU A 172 15.24 -18.80 10.61
CA LEU A 172 16.50 -19.31 11.17
C LEU A 172 16.23 -19.95 12.53
N TYR A 173 16.97 -21.00 12.81
CA TYR A 173 17.00 -21.61 14.13
C TYR A 173 17.49 -20.62 15.20
N VAL A 174 16.86 -20.60 16.38
CA VAL A 174 17.20 -19.65 17.45
C VAL A 174 18.65 -19.72 17.92
N GLY A 175 19.31 -20.85 17.70
CA GLY A 175 20.73 -21.07 17.99
C GLY A 175 21.65 -20.90 16.77
N ALA A 176 21.18 -20.32 15.67
CA ALA A 176 21.99 -20.10 14.48
C ALA A 176 23.22 -19.24 14.80
N SER A 177 24.34 -19.57 14.20
CA SER A 177 25.61 -18.81 14.32
C SER A 177 25.48 -17.43 13.65
N LEU A 178 26.41 -16.55 13.97
CA LEU A 178 26.47 -15.24 13.30
C LEU A 178 26.67 -15.41 11.77
N GLU A 179 27.43 -16.41 11.35
CA GLU A 179 27.65 -16.69 9.93
C GLU A 179 26.36 -17.15 9.22
N GLU A 180 25.60 -18.05 9.82
CA GLU A 180 24.30 -18.50 9.30
C GLU A 180 23.27 -17.37 9.27
N SER A 181 23.39 -16.36 10.13
CA SER A 181 22.48 -15.20 10.15
C SER A 181 22.78 -14.15 9.08
N GLN A 182 23.93 -14.23 8.42
CA GLN A 182 24.34 -13.34 7.33
C GLN A 182 23.76 -13.82 5.99
N ILE A 183 22.46 -13.68 5.80
CA ILE A 183 21.79 -14.08 4.56
C ILE A 183 22.11 -13.06 3.46
N PRO A 184 22.73 -13.47 2.33
CA PRO A 184 23.05 -12.56 1.23
C PRO A 184 21.76 -12.10 0.51
N ARG A 185 21.89 -11.01 -0.25
CA ARG A 185 20.83 -10.59 -1.18
C ARG A 185 20.77 -11.55 -2.36
N ASN A 186 19.57 -11.87 -2.78
CA ASN A 186 19.30 -12.58 -4.02
C ASN A 186 19.11 -11.58 -5.16
N SER A 187 19.26 -12.02 -6.39
CA SER A 187 18.99 -11.19 -7.57
C SER A 187 17.51 -10.79 -7.63
N VAL A 188 17.22 -9.69 -8.34
CA VAL A 188 15.83 -9.25 -8.57
C VAL A 188 15.01 -10.38 -9.20
N ASP A 189 15.59 -11.09 -10.15
CA ASP A 189 14.90 -12.18 -10.86
C ASP A 189 14.57 -13.33 -9.91
N ASP A 190 15.51 -13.77 -9.06
CA ASP A 190 15.26 -14.82 -8.06
C ASP A 190 14.15 -14.41 -7.07
N VAL A 191 14.12 -13.14 -6.64
CA VAL A 191 13.09 -12.66 -5.74
C VAL A 191 11.71 -12.65 -6.42
N VAL A 192 11.64 -12.24 -7.68
CA VAL A 192 10.39 -12.26 -8.45
C VAL A 192 9.92 -13.68 -8.70
N ASP A 193 10.83 -14.60 -9.06
CA ASP A 193 10.53 -16.01 -9.25
C ASP A 193 9.96 -16.62 -7.97
N TYR A 194 10.52 -16.28 -6.81
CA TYR A 194 10.00 -16.74 -5.52
C TYR A 194 8.60 -16.17 -5.20
N ILE A 195 8.36 -14.89 -5.51
CA ILE A 195 7.02 -14.29 -5.37
C ILE A 195 6.01 -15.02 -6.25
N VAL A 196 6.39 -15.32 -7.49
CA VAL A 196 5.56 -16.05 -8.46
C VAL A 196 5.30 -17.49 -7.97
N GLU A 197 6.35 -18.19 -7.50
CA GLU A 197 6.26 -19.54 -6.92
C GLU A 197 5.19 -19.61 -5.81
N LEU A 198 5.27 -18.69 -4.82
CA LEU A 198 4.32 -18.63 -3.70
C LEU A 198 2.87 -18.41 -4.16
N ILE A 199 2.67 -17.52 -5.13
CA ILE A 199 1.33 -17.23 -5.62
C ILE A 199 0.79 -18.34 -6.51
N ASP A 200 1.63 -18.98 -7.32
CA ASP A 200 1.24 -20.13 -8.15
C ASP A 200 0.85 -21.34 -7.30
N GLU A 201 1.54 -21.60 -6.20
CA GLU A 201 1.10 -22.59 -5.21
C GLU A 201 -0.29 -22.29 -4.65
N VAL A 202 -0.56 -21.00 -4.35
CA VAL A 202 -1.87 -20.57 -3.85
C VAL A 202 -2.95 -20.71 -4.92
N ILE A 203 -2.68 -20.34 -6.15
CA ILE A 203 -3.62 -20.53 -7.28
C ILE A 203 -3.94 -22.01 -7.46
N ALA A 204 -2.92 -22.87 -7.44
CA ALA A 204 -3.09 -24.33 -7.60
C ALA A 204 -3.85 -24.98 -6.43
N SER A 205 -3.85 -24.38 -5.24
CA SER A 205 -4.58 -24.90 -4.08
C SER A 205 -6.08 -24.65 -4.15
N GLU A 206 -6.55 -23.72 -4.99
CA GLU A 206 -7.95 -23.27 -5.09
C GLU A 206 -8.57 -22.84 -3.75
N ALA A 207 -7.74 -22.49 -2.75
CA ALA A 207 -8.19 -22.22 -1.38
C ALA A 207 -8.69 -20.80 -1.14
N LEU A 208 -8.36 -19.84 -2.02
CA LEU A 208 -8.80 -18.45 -1.87
C LEU A 208 -10.18 -18.23 -2.50
N PRO A 209 -11.06 -17.47 -1.81
CA PRO A 209 -12.33 -17.06 -2.43
C PRO A 209 -12.08 -16.07 -3.56
N GLY A 210 -12.96 -16.07 -4.56
CA GLY A 210 -12.94 -15.09 -5.65
C GLY A 210 -13.46 -13.71 -5.22
N ILE A 211 -14.33 -13.66 -4.20
CA ILE A 211 -14.92 -12.44 -3.64
C ILE A 211 -15.19 -12.62 -2.14
N ILE A 212 -15.13 -11.54 -1.38
CA ILE A 212 -15.52 -11.53 0.03
C ILE A 212 -17.05 -11.40 0.14
N ASN A 213 -17.69 -12.41 0.74
CA ASN A 213 -19.13 -12.43 0.94
C ASN A 213 -19.57 -11.84 2.29
N TYR A 214 -18.70 -11.90 3.31
CA TYR A 214 -18.98 -11.41 4.67
C TYR A 214 -18.23 -10.11 4.93
N ILE A 215 -18.70 -9.02 4.30
CA ILE A 215 -18.02 -7.72 4.32
C ILE A 215 -17.78 -7.16 5.73
N TYR A 216 -18.68 -7.43 6.69
CA TYR A 216 -18.52 -6.92 8.06
C TYR A 216 -17.45 -7.60 8.89
N THR A 217 -16.98 -8.78 8.51
CA THR A 217 -16.03 -9.58 9.28
C THR A 217 -14.79 -9.99 8.51
N GLU A 218 -14.83 -9.94 7.17
CA GLU A 218 -13.76 -10.42 6.31
C GLU A 218 -13.24 -9.35 5.32
N GLN A 219 -13.72 -8.12 5.45
CA GLN A 219 -13.26 -7.03 4.60
C GLN A 219 -11.73 -6.86 4.72
N GLY A 220 -11.07 -6.64 3.59
CA GLY A 220 -9.61 -6.53 3.52
C GLY A 220 -8.85 -7.86 3.51
N ARG A 221 -9.51 -9.01 3.69
CA ARG A 221 -8.86 -10.31 3.50
C ARG A 221 -8.54 -10.59 2.03
N ILE A 222 -7.50 -11.36 1.81
CA ILE A 222 -6.99 -11.66 0.47
C ILE A 222 -7.96 -12.56 -0.30
N THR A 223 -8.16 -12.23 -1.57
CA THR A 223 -8.93 -12.98 -2.55
C THR A 223 -8.03 -13.48 -3.69
N LEU A 224 -8.52 -14.40 -4.50
CA LEU A 224 -7.79 -14.89 -5.67
C LEU A 224 -7.46 -13.77 -6.68
N PRO A 225 -8.38 -12.83 -7.03
CA PRO A 225 -8.03 -11.67 -7.85
C PRO A 225 -6.92 -10.82 -7.25
N ALA A 226 -6.88 -10.62 -5.92
CA ALA A 226 -5.83 -9.87 -5.24
C ALA A 226 -4.46 -10.56 -5.36
N ALA A 227 -4.41 -11.88 -5.16
CA ALA A 227 -3.18 -12.66 -5.31
C ALA A 227 -2.63 -12.57 -6.74
N LYS A 228 -3.47 -12.76 -7.76
CA LYS A 228 -3.08 -12.63 -9.17
C LYS A 228 -2.63 -11.22 -9.52
N ALA A 229 -3.25 -10.19 -8.96
CA ALA A 229 -2.82 -8.80 -9.17
C ALA A 229 -1.44 -8.52 -8.56
N ILE A 230 -1.11 -9.10 -7.40
CA ILE A 230 0.23 -8.99 -6.79
C ILE A 230 1.29 -9.65 -7.70
N LYS A 231 1.02 -10.88 -8.20
CA LYS A 231 1.88 -11.57 -9.16
C LYS A 231 2.14 -10.71 -10.40
N ALA A 232 1.09 -10.18 -11.00
CA ALA A 232 1.18 -9.34 -12.18
C ALA A 232 2.03 -8.08 -11.93
N LYS A 233 1.85 -7.41 -10.78
CA LYS A 233 2.64 -6.23 -10.39
C LYS A 233 4.13 -6.56 -10.19
N ALA A 234 4.46 -7.71 -9.62
CA ALA A 234 5.85 -8.16 -9.46
C ALA A 234 6.51 -8.40 -10.82
N LEU A 235 5.82 -9.07 -11.73
CA LEU A 235 6.32 -9.32 -13.10
C LEU A 235 6.47 -8.03 -13.92
N VAL A 236 5.55 -7.06 -13.81
CA VAL A 236 5.69 -5.74 -14.45
C VAL A 236 6.91 -5.00 -13.91
N LEU A 237 7.15 -5.05 -12.61
CA LEU A 237 8.33 -4.42 -12.01
C LEU A 237 9.63 -5.05 -12.54
N ALA A 238 9.70 -6.38 -12.64
CA ALA A 238 10.84 -7.10 -13.19
C ALA A 238 11.07 -6.81 -14.68
N ALA A 239 9.99 -6.57 -15.45
CA ALA A 239 10.07 -6.25 -16.86
C ALA A 239 10.44 -4.78 -17.13
N SER A 240 10.26 -3.90 -16.13
CA SER A 240 10.50 -2.46 -16.27
C SER A 240 11.98 -2.14 -16.58
N PRO A 241 12.27 -1.00 -17.22
CA PRO A 241 13.65 -0.57 -17.50
C PRO A 241 14.53 -0.45 -16.26
N LEU A 242 13.94 -0.35 -15.06
CA LEU A 242 14.68 -0.32 -13.80
C LEU A 242 15.47 -1.62 -13.55
N PHE A 243 14.88 -2.79 -13.92
CA PHE A 243 15.45 -4.11 -13.61
C PHE A 243 15.66 -5.01 -14.83
N ASN A 244 15.34 -4.54 -16.03
CA ASN A 244 15.46 -5.30 -17.26
C ASN A 244 16.40 -4.60 -18.26
N GLY A 245 17.66 -5.00 -18.25
CA GLY A 245 18.69 -4.43 -19.09
C GLY A 245 19.27 -3.11 -18.55
N ASN A 246 19.26 -2.89 -17.26
CA ASN A 246 19.76 -1.67 -16.65
C ASN A 246 21.27 -1.73 -16.38
N SER A 247 22.07 -1.19 -17.30
CA SER A 247 23.52 -1.13 -17.19
C SER A 247 24.03 -0.18 -16.09
N ASP A 248 23.20 0.77 -15.62
CA ASP A 248 23.58 1.70 -14.56
C ASP A 248 23.76 0.97 -13.20
N MET A 249 23.16 -0.23 -13.07
CA MET A 249 23.26 -1.09 -11.90
C MET A 249 24.32 -2.21 -12.06
N SER A 250 25.23 -2.11 -13.03
CA SER A 250 26.22 -3.16 -13.31
C SER A 250 27.19 -3.45 -12.17
N GLU A 251 27.43 -2.48 -11.29
CA GLU A 251 28.27 -2.63 -10.10
C GLU A 251 27.56 -3.29 -8.91
N LEU A 252 26.24 -3.50 -9.01
CA LEU A 252 25.46 -4.14 -7.96
C LEU A 252 25.59 -5.66 -8.09
N VAL A 253 26.58 -6.21 -7.39
CA VAL A 253 26.93 -7.63 -7.43
C VAL A 253 26.89 -8.25 -6.02
N ASP A 254 26.74 -9.56 -5.96
CA ASP A 254 26.90 -10.33 -4.71
C ASP A 254 28.35 -10.50 -4.31
N SER A 255 28.63 -11.24 -3.22
CA SER A 255 29.99 -11.50 -2.74
C SER A 255 30.81 -12.38 -3.68
N GLU A 256 30.20 -13.05 -4.64
CA GLU A 256 30.84 -13.91 -5.64
C GLU A 256 31.06 -13.19 -6.98
N GLY A 257 30.53 -11.96 -7.11
CA GLY A 257 30.61 -11.13 -8.32
C GLY A 257 29.47 -11.38 -9.33
N ASN A 258 28.43 -12.11 -8.93
CA ASN A 258 27.25 -12.27 -9.78
C ASN A 258 26.37 -11.01 -9.76
N SER A 259 25.85 -10.62 -10.91
CA SER A 259 24.99 -9.45 -11.02
C SER A 259 23.65 -9.68 -10.28
N LEU A 260 23.27 -8.73 -9.45
CA LEU A 260 21.99 -8.75 -8.74
C LEU A 260 20.83 -8.13 -9.54
N VAL A 261 21.12 -7.48 -10.67
CA VAL A 261 20.16 -6.92 -11.61
C VAL A 261 20.50 -7.34 -13.03
N ASN A 262 19.51 -7.75 -13.80
CA ASN A 262 19.72 -8.19 -15.16
C ASN A 262 20.26 -7.05 -16.05
N GLN A 263 21.45 -7.26 -16.61
CA GLN A 263 22.16 -6.29 -17.47
C GLN A 263 21.74 -6.38 -18.94
N VAL A 264 21.08 -7.46 -19.35
CA VAL A 264 20.64 -7.71 -20.72
C VAL A 264 19.13 -7.61 -20.79
N TYR A 265 18.63 -6.79 -21.71
CA TYR A 265 17.19 -6.67 -21.93
C TYR A 265 16.61 -8.02 -22.38
N ASP A 266 15.56 -8.47 -21.69
CA ASP A 266 14.79 -9.67 -22.01
C ASP A 266 13.33 -9.28 -22.31
N GLU A 267 12.92 -9.37 -23.58
CA GLU A 267 11.56 -9.09 -24.01
C GLU A 267 10.54 -10.07 -23.40
N ASN A 268 10.96 -11.29 -23.08
CA ASN A 268 10.07 -12.31 -22.53
C ASN A 268 9.49 -11.89 -21.14
N LYS A 269 10.18 -11.05 -20.38
CA LYS A 269 9.66 -10.49 -19.12
C LYS A 269 8.38 -9.68 -19.35
N TRP A 270 8.30 -8.91 -20.44
CA TRP A 270 7.08 -8.20 -20.81
C TRP A 270 5.95 -9.14 -21.26
N VAL A 271 6.29 -10.25 -21.92
CA VAL A 271 5.31 -11.26 -22.31
C VAL A 271 4.70 -11.90 -21.04
N LEU A 272 5.52 -12.31 -20.08
CA LEU A 272 5.06 -12.87 -18.81
C LEU A 272 4.22 -11.86 -18.00
N ALA A 273 4.65 -10.61 -17.95
CA ALA A 273 3.91 -9.54 -17.27
C ALA A 273 2.53 -9.30 -17.92
N LYS A 274 2.48 -9.22 -19.25
CA LYS A 274 1.24 -9.07 -20.02
C LYS A 274 0.26 -10.22 -19.76
N ASP A 275 0.76 -11.46 -19.82
CA ASP A 275 -0.08 -12.64 -19.63
C ASP A 275 -0.62 -12.73 -18.20
N ALA A 276 0.19 -12.38 -17.18
CA ALA A 276 -0.24 -12.31 -15.80
C ALA A 276 -1.26 -11.18 -15.54
N LEU A 277 -1.09 -10.02 -16.18
CA LEU A 277 -2.07 -8.93 -16.11
C LEU A 277 -3.41 -9.34 -16.73
N PHE A 278 -3.38 -9.99 -17.89
CA PHE A 278 -4.59 -10.48 -18.55
C PHE A 278 -5.31 -11.53 -17.69
N ASP A 279 -4.57 -12.45 -17.08
CA ASP A 279 -5.12 -13.45 -16.16
C ASP A 279 -5.75 -12.79 -14.92
N ALA A 280 -5.06 -11.81 -14.30
CA ALA A 280 -5.57 -11.09 -13.15
C ALA A 280 -6.85 -10.29 -13.46
N ILE A 281 -6.90 -9.60 -14.61
CA ILE A 281 -8.10 -8.86 -15.06
C ILE A 281 -9.27 -9.81 -15.34
N THR A 282 -8.99 -10.93 -16.01
CA THR A 282 -10.00 -11.96 -16.31
C THR A 282 -10.58 -12.54 -15.03
N GLU A 283 -9.73 -12.87 -14.06
CA GLU A 283 -10.15 -13.38 -12.76
C GLU A 283 -10.99 -12.35 -12.00
N ALA A 284 -10.55 -11.08 -11.98
CA ALA A 284 -11.30 -10.00 -11.35
C ALA A 284 -12.69 -9.83 -11.97
N HIS A 285 -12.80 -9.82 -13.31
CA HIS A 285 -14.08 -9.71 -14.01
C HIS A 285 -15.00 -10.92 -13.72
N ASN A 286 -14.45 -12.13 -13.70
CA ASN A 286 -15.21 -13.35 -13.38
C ASN A 286 -15.80 -13.32 -11.96
N ASN A 287 -15.18 -12.58 -11.06
CA ASN A 287 -15.62 -12.42 -9.68
C ASN A 287 -16.36 -11.07 -9.40
N GLY A 288 -16.86 -10.40 -10.45
CA GLY A 288 -17.74 -9.24 -10.35
C GLY A 288 -17.05 -7.90 -10.19
N HIS A 289 -15.70 -7.86 -10.25
CA HIS A 289 -14.97 -6.59 -10.35
C HIS A 289 -15.14 -5.99 -11.75
N SER A 290 -15.17 -4.66 -11.83
CA SER A 290 -15.27 -3.93 -13.10
C SER A 290 -14.77 -2.51 -12.88
N LEU A 291 -14.49 -1.79 -13.97
CA LEU A 291 -14.25 -0.36 -13.86
C LEU A 291 -15.46 0.33 -13.23
N TYR A 292 -15.18 1.16 -12.23
CA TYR A 292 -16.22 1.87 -11.51
C TYR A 292 -16.98 2.81 -12.45
N GLN A 293 -18.31 2.83 -12.28
CA GLN A 293 -19.20 3.79 -12.90
C GLN A 293 -20.08 4.39 -11.80
N PHE A 294 -20.19 5.70 -11.77
CA PHE A 294 -21.04 6.35 -10.79
C PHE A 294 -22.50 6.00 -11.06
N GLU A 295 -23.12 5.32 -10.11
CA GLU A 295 -24.55 5.01 -10.09
C GLU A 295 -25.21 5.82 -8.98
N ASN A 296 -26.32 6.50 -9.29
CA ASN A 296 -27.09 7.23 -8.30
C ASN A 296 -27.65 6.27 -7.25
N GLN A 297 -27.01 6.17 -6.10
CA GLN A 297 -27.55 5.40 -4.98
C GLN A 297 -28.53 6.21 -4.12
N VAL A 298 -28.53 7.53 -4.27
CA VAL A 298 -29.43 8.46 -3.57
C VAL A 298 -30.28 9.16 -4.63
N PRO A 299 -31.62 9.34 -4.44
CA PRO A 299 -32.42 10.17 -5.30
C PRO A 299 -31.87 11.60 -5.26
N ILE A 300 -31.18 11.99 -6.30
CA ILE A 300 -30.72 13.37 -6.49
C ILE A 300 -31.92 14.12 -7.10
N ASN A 301 -32.26 15.27 -6.52
CA ASN A 301 -33.27 16.15 -7.10
C ASN A 301 -32.68 16.76 -8.38
N GLY A 302 -32.97 16.14 -9.51
CA GLY A 302 -32.52 16.54 -10.84
C GLY A 302 -31.68 15.46 -11.53
N ASP A 303 -31.64 15.48 -12.84
CA ASP A 303 -30.83 14.60 -13.65
C ASP A 303 -29.37 15.08 -13.62
N ILE A 304 -28.48 14.24 -13.08
CA ILE A 304 -27.04 14.45 -13.24
C ILE A 304 -26.71 14.33 -14.72
N ASN A 305 -26.17 15.38 -15.31
CA ASN A 305 -25.73 15.35 -16.69
C ASN A 305 -24.50 14.45 -16.87
N ASN A 306 -24.14 14.14 -18.11
CA ASN A 306 -23.01 13.25 -18.41
C ASN A 306 -21.66 13.82 -17.95
N ILE A 307 -21.50 15.14 -17.90
CA ILE A 307 -20.28 15.83 -17.48
C ILE A 307 -20.04 15.58 -15.98
N VAL A 308 -21.01 15.90 -15.15
CA VAL A 308 -20.96 15.66 -13.70
C VAL A 308 -20.84 14.17 -13.40
N ARG A 309 -21.49 13.30 -14.18
CA ARG A 309 -21.37 11.85 -14.02
C ARG A 309 -19.95 11.35 -14.28
N GLN A 310 -19.26 11.86 -15.29
CA GLN A 310 -17.86 11.52 -15.56
C GLN A 310 -16.96 11.98 -14.42
N GLU A 311 -17.13 13.20 -13.94
CA GLU A 311 -16.40 13.72 -12.79
C GLU A 311 -16.58 12.84 -11.54
N LEU A 312 -17.84 12.51 -11.21
CA LEU A 312 -18.16 11.66 -10.08
C LEU A 312 -17.65 10.22 -10.26
N THR A 313 -17.63 9.70 -11.49
CA THR A 313 -17.03 8.39 -11.77
C THR A 313 -15.54 8.36 -11.41
N HIS A 314 -14.79 9.40 -11.75
CA HIS A 314 -13.37 9.49 -11.39
C HIS A 314 -13.18 9.69 -9.90
N ARG A 315 -13.91 10.62 -9.28
CA ARG A 315 -13.79 10.94 -7.85
C ARG A 315 -14.25 9.79 -6.96
N ALA A 316 -15.46 9.30 -7.17
CA ALA A 316 -16.05 8.27 -6.36
C ALA A 316 -15.41 6.89 -6.59
N GLY A 317 -14.80 6.64 -7.73
CA GLY A 317 -14.03 5.43 -7.97
C GLY A 317 -12.88 5.22 -6.97
N ILE A 318 -12.38 6.30 -6.35
CA ILE A 318 -11.36 6.25 -5.30
C ILE A 318 -11.98 6.36 -3.89
N THR A 319 -13.05 7.14 -3.75
CA THR A 319 -13.62 7.50 -2.43
C THR A 319 -14.79 6.64 -1.99
N ASP A 320 -15.48 5.98 -2.91
CA ASP A 320 -16.57 5.06 -2.61
C ASP A 320 -16.01 3.77 -2.02
N PRO A 321 -16.27 3.46 -0.74
CA PRO A 321 -15.72 2.28 -0.12
C PRO A 321 -16.28 1.00 -0.78
N PHE A 322 -15.43 0.00 -0.98
CA PHE A 322 -15.78 -1.34 -1.47
C PHE A 322 -16.47 -1.40 -2.83
N ASN A 323 -16.26 -0.36 -3.65
CA ASN A 323 -16.80 -0.37 -5.00
C ASN A 323 -16.14 -1.49 -5.86
N ARG A 324 -16.77 -1.80 -7.00
CA ARG A 324 -16.34 -2.91 -7.87
C ARG A 324 -14.97 -2.72 -8.52
N GLY A 325 -14.43 -1.50 -8.55
CA GLY A 325 -13.09 -1.19 -9.06
C GLY A 325 -11.97 -1.58 -8.08
N ILE A 326 -12.31 -1.80 -6.82
CA ILE A 326 -11.33 -2.11 -5.76
C ILE A 326 -11.16 -3.62 -5.67
N VAL A 327 -9.99 -4.13 -6.07
CA VAL A 327 -9.66 -5.57 -6.00
C VAL A 327 -9.20 -5.97 -4.59
N TRP A 328 -8.45 -5.11 -3.93
CA TRP A 328 -8.01 -5.32 -2.55
C TRP A 328 -7.83 -3.97 -1.86
N ALA A 329 -8.40 -3.82 -0.67
CA ALA A 329 -8.35 -2.61 0.13
C ALA A 329 -7.75 -2.91 1.51
N PHE A 330 -7.03 -1.93 2.06
CA PHE A 330 -6.52 -1.94 3.41
C PHE A 330 -7.45 -1.11 4.30
N GLU A 331 -8.23 -1.78 5.12
CA GLU A 331 -9.27 -1.18 5.99
C GLU A 331 -8.74 -0.18 7.03
N PRO A 332 -7.64 -0.47 7.77
CA PRO A 332 -7.16 0.41 8.82
C PRO A 332 -6.50 1.70 8.32
N ALA A 333 -6.64 2.04 7.04
CA ALA A 333 -5.98 3.20 6.46
C ALA A 333 -6.43 4.51 7.11
N TRP A 334 -5.46 5.32 7.52
CA TRP A 334 -5.68 6.63 8.14
C TRP A 334 -5.84 7.73 7.08
N THR A 335 -6.95 7.70 6.35
CA THR A 335 -7.18 8.60 5.19
C THR A 335 -7.61 10.00 5.58
N GLY A 336 -8.15 10.19 6.79
CA GLY A 336 -8.67 11.49 7.25
C GLY A 336 -7.65 12.62 7.22
N ASP A 337 -6.41 12.33 7.57
CA ASP A 337 -5.34 13.32 7.55
C ASP A 337 -5.02 13.77 6.13
N LEU A 338 -4.86 12.86 5.17
CA LEU A 338 -4.59 13.20 3.77
C LEU A 338 -5.72 14.05 3.18
N GLN A 339 -6.98 13.70 3.44
CA GLN A 339 -8.14 14.48 3.02
C GLN A 339 -8.12 15.89 3.63
N MET A 340 -7.90 15.99 4.94
CA MET A 340 -7.86 17.28 5.66
C MET A 340 -6.72 18.20 5.16
N TRP A 341 -5.55 17.64 4.82
CA TRP A 341 -4.39 18.40 4.35
C TRP A 341 -4.53 18.84 2.89
N SER A 342 -5.24 18.07 2.06
CA SER A 342 -5.39 18.29 0.62
C SER A 342 -6.56 19.20 0.27
N GLN A 343 -7.54 19.39 1.18
CA GLN A 343 -8.71 20.22 0.89
C GLN A 343 -8.43 21.71 1.06
N PRO A 344 -9.03 22.57 0.21
CA PRO A 344 -8.96 24.01 0.38
C PRO A 344 -9.53 24.45 1.74
N ARG A 345 -9.09 25.59 2.21
CA ARG A 345 -9.56 26.13 3.49
C ARG A 345 -10.96 26.69 3.31
N TRP A 346 -11.92 26.12 4.01
CA TRP A 346 -13.30 26.56 3.98
C TRP A 346 -13.51 27.85 4.80
N THR A 347 -14.69 28.45 4.69
CA THR A 347 -15.05 29.62 5.47
C THR A 347 -14.97 29.36 6.98
N ALA A 348 -14.83 30.41 7.78
CA ALA A 348 -14.74 30.30 9.23
C ALA A 348 -15.96 29.58 9.85
N ASP A 349 -17.14 29.82 9.31
CA ASP A 349 -18.39 29.22 9.78
C ASP A 349 -18.42 27.70 9.51
N HIS A 350 -17.94 27.27 8.37
CA HIS A 350 -17.83 25.86 8.01
C HIS A 350 -16.79 25.12 8.85
N GLN A 351 -15.65 25.77 9.12
CA GLN A 351 -14.60 25.21 9.98
C GLN A 351 -15.09 24.98 11.42
N ALA A 352 -15.96 25.86 11.93
CA ALA A 352 -16.53 25.74 13.28
C ALA A 352 -17.47 24.54 13.41
N LEU A 353 -18.11 24.10 12.33
CA LEU A 353 -19.12 23.03 12.32
C LEU A 353 -18.54 21.64 11.97
N PHE A 354 -17.56 21.56 11.05
CA PHE A 354 -17.11 20.32 10.42
C PHE A 354 -15.62 20.00 10.59
N GLY A 355 -14.87 20.78 11.38
CA GLY A 355 -13.46 20.56 11.65
C GLY A 355 -12.52 21.29 10.69
N TYR A 356 -11.23 20.93 10.73
CA TYR A 356 -10.17 21.72 10.10
C TYR A 356 -9.81 21.16 8.72
N THR A 357 -9.93 21.99 7.69
CA THR A 357 -9.19 21.81 6.44
C THR A 357 -7.92 22.65 6.50
N LYS A 358 -6.76 22.10 6.16
CA LYS A 358 -5.46 22.75 6.39
C LYS A 358 -4.86 23.37 5.14
N LYS A 359 -5.33 23.03 3.93
CA LYS A 359 -4.82 23.46 2.62
C LYS A 359 -3.29 23.39 2.51
N SER A 360 -2.69 22.38 3.09
CA SER A 360 -1.24 22.29 3.15
C SER A 360 -0.64 21.60 1.96
N HIS A 361 -1.36 20.62 1.40
CA HIS A 361 -0.96 19.87 0.23
C HIS A 361 -1.68 20.40 -1.01
N ALA A 362 -0.93 20.67 -2.06
CA ALA A 362 -1.45 21.04 -3.36
C ALA A 362 -0.68 20.35 -4.48
N PRO A 363 -1.33 20.03 -5.60
CA PRO A 363 -0.60 19.57 -6.78
C PRO A 363 0.38 20.67 -7.24
N THR A 364 1.53 20.26 -7.74
CA THR A 364 2.48 21.20 -8.36
C THR A 364 1.91 21.69 -9.69
N LEU A 365 2.35 22.85 -10.18
CA LEU A 365 1.95 23.35 -11.50
C LEU A 365 2.34 22.38 -12.60
N ASN A 366 3.49 21.72 -12.51
CA ASN A 366 3.87 20.66 -13.43
C ASN A 366 2.80 19.56 -13.49
N MET A 367 2.34 19.09 -12.33
CA MET A 367 1.29 18.06 -12.29
C MET A 367 -0.03 18.57 -12.86
N VAL A 368 -0.42 19.80 -12.56
CA VAL A 368 -1.61 20.45 -13.12
C VAL A 368 -1.54 20.53 -14.64
N GLU A 369 -0.37 20.82 -15.19
CA GLU A 369 -0.15 20.92 -16.65
C GLU A 369 -0.15 19.56 -17.35
N THR A 370 0.06 18.43 -16.66
CA THR A 370 0.01 17.10 -17.28
C THR A 370 -1.40 16.61 -17.63
N PHE A 371 -2.43 17.20 -17.03
CA PHE A 371 -3.80 16.90 -17.42
C PHE A 371 -4.07 17.41 -18.85
N TYR A 372 -4.87 16.67 -19.57
CA TYR A 372 -5.20 16.97 -20.97
C TYR A 372 -6.28 18.04 -21.11
N THR A 373 -6.41 18.57 -22.31
CA THR A 373 -7.57 19.37 -22.70
C THR A 373 -8.83 18.50 -22.80
N ASN A 374 -10.00 19.13 -22.93
CA ASN A 374 -11.25 18.42 -23.21
C ASN A 374 -11.26 17.67 -24.55
N ASN A 375 -10.27 17.94 -25.42
CA ASN A 375 -10.04 17.20 -26.66
C ASN A 375 -9.19 15.92 -26.46
N GLY A 376 -8.73 15.64 -25.24
CA GLY A 376 -7.87 14.50 -24.94
C GLY A 376 -6.43 14.63 -25.45
N VAL A 377 -5.94 15.87 -25.59
CA VAL A 377 -4.60 16.21 -26.08
C VAL A 377 -3.81 16.91 -24.96
N PRO A 378 -2.50 16.67 -24.81
CA PRO A 378 -1.66 17.46 -23.92
C PRO A 378 -1.84 18.96 -24.17
N ILE A 379 -1.95 19.79 -23.12
CA ILE A 379 -2.25 21.22 -23.25
C ILE A 379 -1.23 21.98 -24.12
N SER A 380 0.02 21.54 -24.15
CA SER A 380 1.09 22.13 -24.97
C SER A 380 1.04 21.72 -26.44
N GLU A 381 0.26 20.68 -26.80
CA GLU A 381 0.16 20.14 -28.14
C GLU A 381 -1.20 20.42 -28.80
N ASP A 382 -2.18 20.84 -28.02
CA ASP A 382 -3.50 21.18 -28.54
C ASP A 382 -3.51 22.58 -29.18
N ILE A 383 -3.51 22.63 -30.50
CA ILE A 383 -3.48 23.88 -31.28
C ILE A 383 -4.71 24.76 -31.10
N THR A 384 -5.78 24.21 -30.54
CA THR A 384 -7.03 24.94 -30.24
C THR A 384 -7.07 25.52 -28.83
N TRP A 385 -6.11 25.11 -27.99
CA TRP A 385 -6.01 25.57 -26.59
C TRP A 385 -4.85 26.56 -26.44
N ASP A 386 -5.12 27.69 -25.80
CA ASP A 386 -4.17 28.83 -25.69
C ASP A 386 -3.11 28.59 -24.60
N TYR A 387 -2.11 27.76 -24.91
CA TYR A 387 -1.05 27.37 -23.97
C TYR A 387 -0.21 28.57 -23.50
N ASP A 388 0.11 29.49 -24.38
CA ASP A 388 1.02 30.62 -24.08
C ASP A 388 0.42 31.56 -23.05
N ASN A 389 -0.90 31.76 -23.07
CA ASN A 389 -1.63 32.66 -22.17
C ASN A 389 -2.38 31.90 -21.05
N ARG A 390 -1.98 30.67 -20.73
CA ARG A 390 -2.70 29.82 -19.75
C ARG A 390 -2.81 30.37 -18.35
N PHE A 391 -1.92 31.29 -17.98
CA PHE A 391 -1.94 31.96 -16.69
C PHE A 391 -2.71 33.28 -16.68
N ASP A 392 -3.24 33.74 -17.81
CA ASP A 392 -4.09 34.92 -17.87
C ASP A 392 -5.36 34.68 -17.05
N VAL A 393 -5.78 35.71 -16.34
CA VAL A 393 -7.03 35.69 -15.60
C VAL A 393 -8.18 36.07 -16.53
N ILE A 394 -9.19 35.24 -16.55
CA ILE A 394 -10.43 35.52 -17.29
C ILE A 394 -11.63 35.42 -16.33
N SER A 395 -12.72 36.08 -16.67
CA SER A 395 -13.98 35.97 -15.94
C SER A 395 -14.97 35.15 -16.72
N THR A 396 -15.53 34.13 -16.07
CA THR A 396 -16.71 33.42 -16.59
C THR A 396 -17.91 34.33 -16.56
N ASN A 397 -18.93 34.06 -17.35
CA ASN A 397 -20.16 34.82 -17.37
C ASN A 397 -21.38 33.89 -17.10
N GLU A 398 -22.54 34.49 -16.87
CA GLU A 398 -23.77 33.73 -16.53
C GLU A 398 -24.26 32.87 -17.71
N ASP A 399 -23.91 33.22 -18.92
CA ASP A 399 -24.35 32.54 -20.16
C ASP A 399 -23.36 31.43 -20.58
N ASP A 400 -22.34 31.15 -19.74
CA ASP A 400 -21.32 30.12 -20.03
C ASP A 400 -21.89 28.71 -19.76
N GLU A 401 -22.63 28.20 -20.70
CA GLU A 401 -23.23 26.87 -20.65
C GLU A 401 -22.17 25.74 -20.61
N PHE A 402 -20.94 26.02 -21.05
CA PHE A 402 -19.86 25.02 -21.12
C PHE A 402 -19.17 24.81 -19.77
N HIS A 403 -18.87 25.88 -19.03
CA HIS A 403 -18.10 25.81 -17.82
C HIS A 403 -18.92 25.85 -16.54
N LYS A 404 -20.23 26.14 -16.64
CA LYS A 404 -21.13 26.27 -15.47
C LYS A 404 -21.12 25.11 -14.48
N TYR A 405 -20.72 23.91 -14.92
CA TYR A 405 -20.61 22.72 -14.05
C TYR A 405 -19.27 22.60 -13.35
N TYR A 406 -18.26 23.30 -13.81
CA TYR A 406 -16.89 23.22 -13.30
C TYR A 406 -16.44 24.48 -12.58
N VAL A 407 -16.92 25.65 -13.04
CA VAL A 407 -16.50 26.95 -12.55
C VAL A 407 -17.70 27.77 -12.14
N GLU A 408 -17.54 28.57 -11.07
CA GLU A 408 -18.56 29.49 -10.59
C GLU A 408 -18.83 30.58 -11.63
N ASN A 409 -20.10 30.96 -11.79
CA ASN A 409 -20.50 32.01 -12.71
C ASN A 409 -20.01 33.37 -12.23
N ASN A 410 -19.68 34.26 -13.16
CA ASN A 410 -19.13 35.61 -12.88
C ASN A 410 -17.89 35.59 -11.97
N TYR A 411 -17.09 34.54 -12.05
CA TYR A 411 -15.89 34.37 -11.25
C TYR A 411 -14.63 34.55 -12.10
N SER A 412 -13.60 35.15 -11.52
CA SER A 412 -12.31 35.32 -12.18
C SER A 412 -11.39 34.16 -11.82
N THR A 413 -10.95 33.42 -12.84
CA THR A 413 -10.02 32.28 -12.67
C THR A 413 -8.96 32.27 -13.76
N ALA A 414 -7.92 31.46 -13.62
CA ALA A 414 -6.91 31.32 -14.66
C ALA A 414 -7.43 30.50 -15.86
N LYS A 415 -7.05 30.84 -17.10
CA LYS A 415 -7.35 30.05 -18.28
C LYS A 415 -6.91 28.61 -18.15
N LEU A 416 -5.85 28.33 -17.39
CA LEU A 416 -5.35 27.01 -17.06
C LEU A 416 -6.43 26.06 -16.54
N HIS A 417 -7.49 26.60 -15.92
CA HIS A 417 -8.57 25.84 -15.33
C HIS A 417 -9.72 25.52 -16.29
N LEU A 418 -9.67 26.03 -17.52
CA LEU A 418 -10.78 25.91 -18.48
C LEU A 418 -10.45 24.90 -19.57
N ASP A 419 -11.49 24.31 -20.14
CA ASP A 419 -11.40 23.35 -21.25
C ASP A 419 -10.48 22.17 -20.98
N ARG A 420 -10.56 21.64 -19.75
CA ARG A 420 -9.76 20.49 -19.31
C ARG A 420 -10.58 19.19 -19.32
N GLU A 421 -9.89 18.08 -19.32
CA GLU A 421 -10.50 16.76 -19.23
C GLU A 421 -11.25 16.55 -17.88
N PRO A 422 -12.26 15.67 -17.80
CA PRO A 422 -13.05 15.44 -16.59
C PRO A 422 -12.22 15.04 -15.37
N ARG A 423 -11.08 14.33 -15.55
CA ARG A 423 -10.17 13.97 -14.45
C ARG A 423 -9.58 15.18 -13.75
N PHE A 424 -9.31 16.26 -14.48
CA PHE A 424 -8.85 17.51 -13.90
C PHE A 424 -9.86 18.04 -12.86
N TYR A 425 -11.10 18.20 -13.26
CA TYR A 425 -12.16 18.72 -12.39
C TYR A 425 -12.54 17.77 -11.26
N ALA A 426 -12.31 16.47 -11.44
CA ALA A 426 -12.55 15.47 -10.41
C ALA A 426 -11.50 15.48 -9.29
N THR A 427 -10.26 15.92 -9.58
CA THR A 427 -9.12 15.76 -8.67
C THR A 427 -8.45 17.05 -8.24
N VAL A 428 -8.51 18.11 -9.05
CA VAL A 428 -7.83 19.37 -8.77
C VAL A 428 -8.82 20.41 -8.25
N GLY A 429 -8.65 20.82 -7.00
CA GLY A 429 -9.35 21.96 -6.44
C GLY A 429 -8.64 23.26 -6.83
N PHE A 430 -9.37 24.22 -7.38
CA PHE A 430 -8.85 25.52 -7.83
C PHE A 430 -9.82 26.64 -7.48
N ASP A 431 -9.35 27.87 -7.56
CA ASP A 431 -10.16 29.03 -7.21
C ASP A 431 -11.31 29.27 -8.22
N GLY A 432 -12.52 29.28 -7.71
CA GLY A 432 -13.76 29.31 -8.50
C GLY A 432 -14.23 27.95 -9.01
N GLY A 433 -13.52 26.85 -8.65
CA GLY A 433 -13.95 25.51 -9.02
C GLY A 433 -15.17 25.04 -8.24
N LYS A 434 -16.10 24.39 -8.93
CA LYS A 434 -17.29 23.77 -8.33
C LYS A 434 -17.05 22.33 -7.96
N TRP A 435 -17.50 21.94 -6.77
CA TRP A 435 -17.47 20.57 -6.31
C TRP A 435 -18.89 20.10 -6.03
N PHE A 436 -19.31 19.12 -6.79
CA PHE A 436 -20.63 18.52 -6.59
C PHE A 436 -20.65 17.77 -5.25
N SER A 437 -21.67 18.06 -4.42
CA SER A 437 -21.93 17.36 -3.16
C SER A 437 -23.17 16.49 -3.27
N LEU A 438 -23.04 15.22 -2.85
CA LEU A 438 -24.17 14.30 -2.77
C LEU A 438 -25.13 14.65 -1.62
N GLU A 439 -24.64 15.34 -0.58
CA GLU A 439 -25.46 15.74 0.57
C GLU A 439 -26.31 16.98 0.30
N THR A 440 -25.86 17.81 -0.62
CA THR A 440 -26.61 19.01 -1.07
C THR A 440 -26.70 18.99 -2.59
N PRO A 441 -27.52 18.09 -3.15
CA PRO A 441 -27.55 17.85 -4.60
C PRO A 441 -28.34 18.94 -5.33
N ASN A 442 -27.94 20.19 -5.17
CA ASN A 442 -28.46 21.28 -5.97
C ASN A 442 -27.41 21.64 -7.02
N ILE A 443 -27.65 21.18 -8.26
CA ILE A 443 -26.76 21.44 -9.41
C ILE A 443 -26.67 22.95 -9.72
N GLU A 444 -27.48 23.73 -9.08
CA GLU A 444 -27.56 25.20 -9.22
C GLU A 444 -26.83 25.96 -8.07
N GLN A 445 -26.14 25.26 -7.19
CA GLN A 445 -25.35 25.91 -6.09
C GLN A 445 -23.87 25.67 -6.25
#